data_317f1374851554433e1548175e7e64d0
#
_entry.id   317f1374851554433e1548175e7e64d0
#
_cell.length_a   1.000
_cell.length_b   1.000
_cell.length_c   1.000
_cell.angle_alpha   90.00
_cell.angle_beta   90.00
_cell.angle_gamma   90.00
#
_symmetry.space_group_name_H-M   'P 1'
#
loop_
_entity.id
_entity.type
_entity.pdbx_description
1 polymer ?
#
loop_
_entity_poly.entity_id
_entity_poly.type
_entity_poly.pdbx_seq_one_letter_code
_entity_poly.pdbx_strand_id
1 'polypeptide(L)'
;MSNRGRDRQIDNIEFNVRDIKRSKDFYGAVFGWTFMDYGPTYTEFSDGRLTGGLTTGEPVRPGGPLVILYADDLAKAENTVVAAGGKISREVFSFPGGKRFHFIDLDGYELAVWTAAD
;
A
#
# COMPACT_ATOMS: atom_id res chain seq x y z
N MET A 1 -21.53 7.98 -9.53
CA MET A 1 -20.97 9.33 -9.57
C MET A 1 -19.49 9.26 -9.28
N SER A 2 -18.70 9.65 -10.22
CA SER A 2 -17.27 9.67 -10.01
C SER A 2 -16.85 10.90 -9.21
N ASN A 3 -15.89 10.73 -8.36
CA ASN A 3 -15.27 11.86 -7.69
C ASN A 3 -14.28 12.51 -8.62
N ARG A 4 -14.33 13.81 -8.65
CA ARG A 4 -13.33 14.55 -9.38
C ARG A 4 -12.13 14.76 -8.50
N GLY A 5 -10.97 14.76 -9.09
CA GLY A 5 -9.75 15.14 -8.43
C GLY A 5 -9.73 16.64 -8.14
N ARG A 6 -8.68 17.06 -7.47
CA ARG A 6 -8.41 18.48 -7.21
C ARG A 6 -7.22 18.91 -8.03
N ASP A 7 -7.33 20.07 -8.65
CA ASP A 7 -6.31 20.57 -9.56
C ASP A 7 -4.91 20.50 -8.92
N ARG A 8 -3.98 19.89 -9.61
CA ARG A 8 -2.55 19.79 -9.24
C ARG A 8 -2.25 18.96 -7.99
N GLN A 9 -3.18 18.18 -7.48
CA GLN A 9 -2.96 17.28 -6.36
C GLN A 9 -2.84 15.84 -6.86
N ILE A 10 -2.12 15.03 -6.12
CA ILE A 10 -2.03 13.61 -6.44
C ILE A 10 -3.42 13.00 -6.29
N ASP A 11 -3.86 12.31 -7.33
CA ASP A 11 -5.23 11.79 -7.40
C ASP A 11 -5.29 10.28 -7.28
N ASN A 12 -4.29 9.59 -7.81
CA ASN A 12 -4.35 8.15 -7.98
C ASN A 12 -2.94 7.58 -7.94
N ILE A 13 -2.79 6.38 -7.37
CA ILE A 13 -1.54 5.63 -7.41
C ILE A 13 -1.88 4.25 -7.94
N GLU A 14 -1.15 3.79 -8.97
CA GLU A 14 -1.36 2.46 -9.53
C GLU A 14 -0.16 1.57 -9.29
N PHE A 15 -0.47 0.32 -8.91
CA PHE A 15 0.53 -0.73 -8.80
C PHE A 15 0.27 -1.76 -9.88
N ASN A 16 1.30 -2.14 -10.61
CA ASN A 16 1.24 -3.30 -11.50
C ASN A 16 1.47 -4.54 -10.63
N VAL A 17 0.54 -5.48 -10.72
CA VAL A 17 0.57 -6.68 -9.86
C VAL A 17 0.44 -7.93 -10.71
N ARG A 18 0.89 -9.07 -10.17
CA ARG A 18 0.79 -10.35 -10.88
C ARG A 18 -0.55 -11.04 -10.67
N ASP A 19 -1.19 -10.77 -9.53
CA ASP A 19 -2.41 -11.49 -9.14
C ASP A 19 -3.27 -10.53 -8.31
N ILE A 20 -4.36 -10.05 -8.91
CA ILE A 20 -5.22 -9.04 -8.27
C ILE A 20 -5.83 -9.59 -6.98
N LYS A 21 -6.34 -10.83 -6.99
CA LYS A 21 -6.95 -11.40 -5.80
C LYS A 21 -5.95 -11.49 -4.65
N ARG A 22 -4.75 -11.92 -4.94
CA ARG A 22 -3.69 -12.03 -3.94
C ARG A 22 -3.33 -10.66 -3.36
N SER A 23 -3.24 -9.65 -4.20
CA SER A 23 -2.93 -8.29 -3.76
C SER A 23 -4.08 -7.68 -2.96
N LYS A 24 -5.34 -7.93 -3.37
CA LYS A 24 -6.50 -7.50 -2.59
C LYS A 24 -6.49 -8.13 -1.21
N ASP A 25 -6.22 -9.42 -1.13
CA ASP A 25 -6.17 -10.13 0.15
C ASP A 25 -5.08 -9.54 1.04
N PHE A 26 -3.92 -9.27 0.47
CA PHE A 26 -2.81 -8.68 1.21
C PHE A 26 -3.16 -7.28 1.75
N TYR A 27 -3.51 -6.38 0.87
CA TYR A 27 -3.76 -4.98 1.26
C TYR A 27 -5.04 -4.81 2.08
N GLY A 28 -6.03 -5.67 1.85
CA GLY A 28 -7.22 -5.70 2.69
C GLY A 28 -6.91 -6.15 4.11
N ALA A 29 -6.08 -7.19 4.25
CA ALA A 29 -5.71 -7.71 5.57
C ALA A 29 -4.79 -6.76 6.33
N VAL A 30 -3.82 -6.16 5.63
CA VAL A 30 -2.79 -5.34 6.30
C VAL A 30 -3.31 -3.95 6.63
N PHE A 31 -3.99 -3.30 5.70
CA PHE A 31 -4.37 -1.89 5.86
C PHE A 31 -5.87 -1.65 5.82
N GLY A 32 -6.68 -2.69 5.63
CA GLY A 32 -8.13 -2.54 5.58
C GLY A 32 -8.63 -1.82 4.35
N TRP A 33 -7.88 -1.83 3.26
CA TRP A 33 -8.33 -1.20 2.02
C TRP A 33 -9.59 -1.89 1.51
N THR A 34 -10.45 -1.13 0.86
CA THR A 34 -11.63 -1.65 0.17
C THR A 34 -11.39 -1.61 -1.33
N PHE A 35 -12.16 -2.42 -2.07
CA PHE A 35 -11.88 -2.61 -3.50
C PHE A 35 -13.16 -2.61 -4.30
N MET A 36 -13.05 -2.08 -5.53
CA MET A 36 -14.12 -2.18 -6.52
C MET A 36 -13.51 -2.69 -7.82
N ASP A 37 -13.98 -3.84 -8.27
CA ASP A 37 -13.44 -4.48 -9.46
C ASP A 37 -14.02 -3.85 -10.73
N TYR A 38 -13.16 -3.64 -11.71
CA TYR A 38 -13.55 -3.20 -13.04
C TYR A 38 -13.02 -4.22 -14.05
N GLY A 39 -13.70 -5.37 -14.11
CA GLY A 39 -13.27 -6.48 -14.93
C GLY A 39 -12.16 -7.29 -14.27
N PRO A 40 -11.60 -8.27 -15.01
CA PRO A 40 -10.65 -9.21 -14.40
C PRO A 40 -9.23 -8.68 -14.25
N THR A 41 -8.89 -7.56 -14.89
CA THR A 41 -7.50 -7.07 -14.93
C THR A 41 -7.28 -5.78 -14.15
N TYR A 42 -8.32 -5.25 -13.50
CA TYR A 42 -8.21 -4.00 -12.77
C TYR A 42 -9.15 -3.97 -11.57
N THR A 43 -8.63 -3.55 -10.44
CA THR A 43 -9.46 -3.21 -9.29
C THR A 43 -9.05 -1.85 -8.76
N GLU A 44 -10.04 -1.05 -8.35
CA GLU A 44 -9.77 0.21 -7.68
C GLU A 44 -9.71 -0.04 -6.19
N PHE A 45 -8.64 0.43 -5.55
CA PHE A 45 -8.59 0.39 -4.09
C PHE A 45 -8.93 1.76 -3.52
N SER A 46 -9.42 1.74 -2.28
CA SER A 46 -9.60 2.95 -1.49
C SER A 46 -9.00 2.71 -0.11
N ASP A 47 -8.18 3.64 0.34
CA ASP A 47 -7.64 3.60 1.69
C ASP A 47 -8.44 4.49 2.65
N GLY A 48 -9.58 5.03 2.17
CA GLY A 48 -10.42 5.94 2.93
C GLY A 48 -10.11 7.41 2.64
N ARG A 49 -9.04 7.67 1.94
CA ARG A 49 -8.57 9.04 1.66
C ARG A 49 -8.18 9.20 0.20
N LEU A 50 -7.44 8.26 -0.32
CA LEU A 50 -6.97 8.23 -1.70
C LEU A 50 -7.47 6.97 -2.37
N THR A 51 -7.76 7.03 -3.65
CA THR A 51 -8.02 5.84 -4.45
C THR A 51 -6.80 5.53 -5.31
N GLY A 52 -6.73 4.31 -5.78
CA GLY A 52 -5.68 3.88 -6.67
C GLY A 52 -6.10 2.64 -7.42
N GLY A 53 -5.16 2.02 -8.10
CA GLY A 53 -5.43 0.84 -8.88
C GLY A 53 -4.44 -0.27 -8.63
N LEU A 54 -4.95 -1.49 -8.73
CA LEU A 54 -4.13 -2.69 -8.87
C LEU A 54 -4.46 -3.27 -10.23
N THR A 55 -3.46 -3.45 -11.08
CA THR A 55 -3.70 -3.85 -12.46
C THR A 55 -2.71 -4.91 -12.92
N THR A 56 -3.21 -5.85 -13.72
CA THR A 56 -2.36 -6.84 -14.39
C THR A 56 -2.10 -6.44 -15.84
N GLY A 57 -2.52 -5.25 -16.25
CA GLY A 57 -2.39 -4.81 -17.64
C GLY A 57 -0.97 -4.50 -18.09
N GLU A 58 -0.05 -4.33 -17.14
CA GLU A 58 1.35 -4.04 -17.43
C GLU A 58 2.25 -4.94 -16.59
N PRO A 59 3.49 -5.19 -17.04
CA PRO A 59 4.44 -5.98 -16.24
C PRO A 59 4.75 -5.31 -14.91
N VAL A 60 5.00 -6.14 -13.90
CA VAL A 60 5.44 -5.65 -12.60
C VAL A 60 6.84 -5.04 -12.73
N ARG A 61 7.00 -3.82 -12.20
CA ARG A 61 8.28 -3.09 -12.25
C ARG A 61 8.53 -2.47 -10.89
N PRO A 62 9.12 -3.20 -9.95
CA PRO A 62 9.43 -2.64 -8.63
C PRO A 62 10.37 -1.45 -8.75
N GLY A 63 10.23 -0.53 -7.80
CA GLY A 63 11.01 0.71 -7.79
C GLY A 63 10.09 1.92 -7.80
N GLY A 64 10.67 3.08 -7.98
CA GLY A 64 9.94 4.34 -7.99
C GLY A 64 9.88 4.99 -6.62
N PRO A 65 8.99 5.98 -6.43
CA PRO A 65 8.85 6.66 -5.16
C PRO A 65 8.45 5.72 -4.04
N LEU A 66 8.89 6.01 -2.83
CA LEU A 66 8.48 5.24 -1.66
C LEU A 66 7.09 5.68 -1.21
N VAL A 67 6.16 4.75 -1.21
CA VAL A 67 4.81 5.00 -0.67
C VAL A 67 4.84 4.73 0.82
N ILE A 68 4.41 5.69 1.61
CA ILE A 68 4.47 5.60 3.06
C ILE A 68 3.06 5.69 3.62
N LEU A 69 2.68 4.69 4.42
CA LEU A 69 1.40 4.64 5.10
C LEU A 69 1.58 5.04 6.57
N TYR A 70 0.52 5.41 7.21
CA TYR A 70 0.52 5.72 8.64
C TYR A 70 -0.17 4.61 9.42
N ALA A 71 0.33 4.31 10.61
CA ALA A 71 -0.32 3.39 11.53
C ALA A 71 -0.29 3.95 12.94
N ASP A 72 -1.39 3.81 13.66
CA ASP A 72 -1.42 4.20 15.07
C ASP A 72 -0.58 3.25 15.93
N ASP A 73 -0.58 1.98 15.58
CA ASP A 73 0.16 0.93 16.29
C ASP A 73 1.16 0.30 15.33
N LEU A 74 2.39 0.78 15.38
CA LEU A 74 3.42 0.38 14.43
C LEU A 74 3.81 -1.09 14.59
N ALA A 75 3.89 -1.59 15.83
CA ALA A 75 4.24 -2.97 16.09
C ALA A 75 3.19 -3.92 15.54
N LYS A 76 1.92 -3.56 15.70
CA LYS A 76 0.82 -4.35 15.14
C LYS A 76 0.88 -4.36 13.61
N ALA A 77 1.15 -3.21 13.00
CA ALA A 77 1.28 -3.12 11.55
C ALA A 77 2.41 -4.02 11.04
N GLU A 78 3.55 -4.00 11.71
CA GLU A 78 4.68 -4.85 11.34
C GLU A 78 4.31 -6.34 11.41
N ASN A 79 3.67 -6.75 12.49
CA ASN A 79 3.24 -8.14 12.64
C ASN A 79 2.23 -8.54 11.57
N THR A 80 1.31 -7.65 11.23
CA THR A 80 0.28 -7.94 10.23
C THR A 80 0.88 -8.05 8.83
N VAL A 81 1.85 -7.20 8.50
CA VAL A 81 2.58 -7.29 7.23
C VAL A 81 3.24 -8.66 7.09
N VAL A 82 3.95 -9.10 8.11
CA VAL A 82 4.65 -10.39 8.09
C VAL A 82 3.65 -11.54 7.97
N ALA A 83 2.57 -11.48 8.75
CA ALA A 83 1.55 -12.53 8.73
C ALA A 83 0.88 -12.65 7.35
N ALA A 84 0.78 -11.54 6.62
CA ALA A 84 0.15 -11.53 5.29
C ALA A 84 1.13 -11.90 4.17
N GLY A 85 2.40 -12.12 4.47
CA GLY A 85 3.40 -12.54 3.49
C GLY A 85 4.36 -11.47 3.03
N GLY A 86 4.26 -10.26 3.57
CA GLY A 86 5.24 -9.22 3.29
C GLY A 86 6.55 -9.50 4.00
N LYS A 87 7.62 -8.89 3.52
CA LYS A 87 8.96 -9.07 4.09
C LYS A 87 9.44 -7.74 4.64
N ILE A 88 9.94 -7.75 5.86
CA ILE A 88 10.54 -6.54 6.42
C ILE A 88 11.88 -6.32 5.76
N SER A 89 12.01 -5.21 5.05
CA SER A 89 13.25 -4.83 4.36
C SER A 89 14.08 -3.88 5.20
N ARG A 90 13.46 -3.19 6.15
CA ARG A 90 14.16 -2.32 7.08
C ARG A 90 13.40 -2.30 8.39
N GLU A 91 14.06 -2.74 9.46
CA GLU A 91 13.42 -2.81 10.77
C GLU A 91 13.12 -1.41 11.31
N VAL A 92 12.23 -1.36 12.30
CA VAL A 92 11.80 -0.09 12.89
C VAL A 92 13.01 0.75 13.30
N PHE A 93 13.00 1.99 12.87
CA PHE A 93 14.01 2.96 13.25
C PHE A 93 13.35 4.31 13.54
N SER A 94 14.01 5.09 14.37
CA SER A 94 13.52 6.42 14.74
C SER A 94 14.06 7.48 13.80
N PHE A 95 13.25 8.52 13.60
CA PHE A 95 13.64 9.72 12.87
C PHE A 95 12.99 10.92 13.56
N PRO A 96 13.39 12.15 13.24
CA PRO A 96 12.71 13.31 13.82
C PRO A 96 11.22 13.30 13.48
N GLY A 97 10.37 13.18 14.50
CA GLY A 97 8.93 13.16 14.36
C GLY A 97 8.28 11.80 14.58
N GLY A 98 9.03 10.71 14.58
CA GLY A 98 8.42 9.41 14.78
C GLY A 98 9.34 8.23 14.54
N LYS A 99 8.71 7.13 14.15
CA LYS A 99 9.38 5.87 13.81
C LYS A 99 8.77 5.29 12.56
N ARG A 100 9.51 4.47 11.85
CA ARG A 100 8.97 3.75 10.69
C ARG A 100 9.73 2.46 10.43
N PHE A 101 9.12 1.57 9.66
CA PHE A 101 9.77 0.39 9.10
C PHE A 101 9.45 0.34 7.62
N HIS A 102 10.22 -0.46 6.87
CA HIS A 102 9.95 -0.71 5.45
C HIS A 102 9.66 -2.17 5.23
N PHE A 103 8.83 -2.44 4.23
CA PHE A 103 8.53 -3.83 3.84
C PHE A 103 8.47 -3.94 2.33
N ILE A 104 8.65 -5.18 1.88
CA ILE A 104 8.48 -5.54 0.46
C ILE A 104 7.16 -6.28 0.35
N ASP A 105 6.31 -5.84 -0.57
CA ASP A 105 5.02 -6.49 -0.78
C ASP A 105 5.16 -7.75 -1.63
N LEU A 106 4.04 -8.36 -1.99
CA LEU A 106 4.04 -9.64 -2.69
C LEU A 106 4.58 -9.56 -4.11
N ASP A 107 4.64 -8.37 -4.68
CA ASP A 107 5.14 -8.14 -6.04
C ASP A 107 6.54 -7.52 -6.07
N GLY A 108 7.13 -7.27 -4.92
CA GLY A 108 8.48 -6.74 -4.83
C GLY A 108 8.57 -5.24 -4.63
N TYR A 109 7.45 -4.55 -4.47
CA TYR A 109 7.48 -3.11 -4.20
C TYR A 109 7.84 -2.87 -2.74
N GLU A 110 8.73 -1.89 -2.53
CA GLU A 110 9.04 -1.46 -1.18
C GLU A 110 8.12 -0.33 -0.77
N LEU A 111 7.47 -0.50 0.38
CA LEU A 111 6.67 0.53 1.02
C LEU A 111 7.15 0.72 2.45
N ALA A 112 6.68 1.77 3.09
CA ALA A 112 7.00 2.01 4.49
C ALA A 112 5.73 2.31 5.27
N VAL A 113 5.81 2.11 6.59
CA VAL A 113 4.74 2.48 7.52
C VAL A 113 5.39 3.28 8.64
N TRP A 114 4.79 4.40 9.00
CA TRP A 114 5.31 5.23 10.07
C TRP A 114 4.26 5.51 11.13
N THR A 115 4.72 5.93 12.27
CA THR A 115 3.87 6.43 13.34
C THR A 115 4.51 7.66 13.94
N ALA A 116 3.69 8.58 14.41
CA ALA A 116 4.20 9.82 14.99
C ALA A 116 4.76 9.57 16.38
N ALA A 117 5.71 10.40 16.77
CA ALA A 117 6.21 10.42 18.14
C ALA A 117 5.11 10.93 19.07
N ASP A 118 5.09 10.40 20.28
CA ASP A 118 4.13 10.84 21.30
C ASP A 118 4.46 12.25 21.81
#